data_e798b458fe6a77673391060cb421667f
#
_entry.id   e798b458fe6a77673391060cb421667f
#
_cell.length_a   1.000
_cell.length_b   1.000
_cell.length_c   1.000
_cell.angle_alpha   90.00
_cell.angle_beta   90.00
_cell.angle_gamma   90.00
#
_symmetry.space_group_name_H-M   'P 1'
#
loop_
_entity.id
_entity.type
_entity.pdbx_description
1 polymer ?
#
loop_
_entity_poly.entity_id
_entity_poly.type
_entity_poly.pdbx_seq_one_letter_code
_entity_poly.pdbx_strand_id
1 'polypeptide(L)' 'MTFLLTFLILLLDFWAIVNVAQSAASTGMKIGWAAVIVLFPFAGLLVWYLLGPKARIGFA' A
#
# COMPACT_ATOMS: atom_id res chain seq x y z
N MET A 1 8.85 21.30 4.02
CA MET A 1 7.94 20.41 4.75
C MET A 1 7.15 19.53 3.82
N THR A 2 6.44 20.12 2.83
CA THR A 2 5.66 19.32 1.89
C THR A 2 6.51 18.32 1.13
N PHE A 3 7.74 18.72 0.77
CA PHE A 3 8.65 17.84 0.04
C PHE A 3 8.95 16.57 0.85
N LEU A 4 9.29 16.73 2.13
CA LEU A 4 9.58 15.59 2.98
C LEU A 4 8.35 14.71 3.19
N LEU A 5 7.20 15.34 3.38
CA LEU A 5 5.96 14.61 3.57
C LEU A 5 5.61 13.78 2.33
N THR A 6 5.74 14.40 1.15
CA THR A 6 5.49 13.68 -0.10
C THR A 6 6.43 12.51 -0.27
N PHE A 7 7.71 12.72 0.04
CA PHE A 7 8.70 11.66 -0.08
C PHE A 7 8.37 10.49 0.85
N LEU A 8 7.98 10.80 2.09
CA LEU A 8 7.60 9.76 3.04
C LEU A 8 6.37 8.99 2.57
N ILE A 9 5.37 9.69 2.03
CA ILE A 9 4.18 9.03 1.51
C ILE A 9 4.54 8.10 0.37
N LEU A 10 5.41 8.53 -0.53
CA LEU A 10 5.82 7.68 -1.65
C LEU A 10 6.57 6.44 -1.17
N LEU A 11 7.41 6.58 -0.15
CA LEU A 11 8.10 5.42 0.42
C LEU A 11 7.11 4.44 1.04
N LEU A 12 6.13 4.95 1.77
CA LEU A 12 5.09 4.11 2.36
C LEU A 12 4.24 3.45 1.30
N ASP A 13 3.93 4.16 0.22
CA ASP A 13 3.20 3.59 -0.89
C ASP A 13 3.95 2.42 -1.51
N PHE A 14 5.25 2.59 -1.72
CA PHE A 14 6.07 1.53 -2.28
C PHE A 14 6.05 0.30 -1.35
N TRP A 15 6.22 0.53 -0.06
CA TRP A 15 6.16 -0.54 0.92
C TRP A 15 4.80 -1.23 0.90
N ALA A 16 3.72 -0.45 0.82
CA ALA A 16 2.38 -1.00 0.78
C ALA A 16 2.17 -1.87 -0.47
N ILE A 17 2.67 -1.42 -1.61
CA ILE A 17 2.55 -2.17 -2.85
C ILE A 17 3.31 -3.48 -2.76
N VAL A 18 4.49 -3.48 -2.17
CA VAL A 18 5.27 -4.71 -1.97
C VAL A 18 4.48 -5.66 -1.07
N ASN A 19 3.88 -5.15 0.00
CA ASN A 19 3.06 -5.99 0.88
C ASN A 19 1.87 -6.59 0.13
N VAL A 20 1.20 -5.81 -0.68
CA VAL A 20 0.08 -6.30 -1.49
C VAL A 20 0.56 -7.39 -2.45
N ALA A 21 1.69 -7.17 -3.11
CA ALA A 21 2.23 -8.12 -4.06
C ALA A 21 2.60 -9.45 -3.40
N GLN A 22 3.05 -9.40 -2.16
CA GLN A 22 3.47 -10.60 -1.43
C GLN A 22 2.37 -11.20 -0.57
N SER A 23 1.18 -10.60 -0.59
CA SER A 23 0.06 -11.10 0.21
C SER A 23 -0.50 -12.37 -0.43
N ALA A 24 -1.34 -13.06 0.33
CA ALA A 24 -2.03 -14.25 -0.16
C ALA A 24 -3.28 -13.92 -0.97
N ALA A 25 -3.53 -12.66 -1.25
CA ALA A 25 -4.71 -12.23 -2.00
C ALA A 25 -4.62 -12.66 -3.46
N SER A 26 -5.78 -12.74 -4.11
CA SER A 26 -5.83 -13.08 -5.53
C SER A 26 -5.21 -11.96 -6.36
N THR A 27 -4.86 -12.29 -7.61
CA THR A 27 -4.28 -11.32 -8.53
C THR A 27 -5.18 -10.10 -8.73
N GLY A 28 -6.49 -10.32 -8.84
CA GLY A 28 -7.44 -9.22 -8.99
C GLY A 28 -7.42 -8.28 -7.79
N MET A 29 -7.36 -8.84 -6.59
CA MET A 29 -7.28 -8.05 -5.38
C MET A 29 -5.97 -7.25 -5.33
N LYS A 30 -4.87 -7.87 -5.69
CA LYS A 30 -3.58 -7.20 -5.71
C LYS A 30 -3.59 -5.99 -6.64
N ILE A 31 -4.11 -6.20 -7.84
CA ILE A 31 -4.18 -5.12 -8.83
C ILE A 31 -5.10 -4.01 -8.34
N GLY A 32 -6.26 -4.37 -7.80
CA GLY A 32 -7.20 -3.40 -7.28
C GLY A 32 -6.61 -2.55 -6.17
N TRP A 33 -5.96 -3.18 -5.20
CA TRP A 33 -5.36 -2.43 -4.09
C TRP A 33 -4.18 -1.60 -4.53
N ALA A 34 -3.35 -2.12 -5.44
CA ALA A 34 -2.25 -1.35 -5.98
C ALA A 34 -2.78 -0.10 -6.69
N ALA A 35 -3.84 -0.24 -7.46
CA ALA A 35 -4.46 0.90 -8.14
C ALA A 35 -4.98 1.93 -7.14
N VAL A 36 -5.63 1.48 -6.07
CA VAL A 36 -6.13 2.38 -5.04
C VAL A 36 -4.99 3.14 -4.38
N ILE A 37 -3.91 2.44 -4.06
CA ILE A 37 -2.76 3.07 -3.40
C ILE A 37 -2.10 4.10 -4.32
N VAL A 38 -1.97 3.77 -5.61
CA VAL A 38 -1.32 4.68 -6.57
C VAL A 38 -2.19 5.89 -6.87
N LEU A 39 -3.49 5.69 -7.06
CA LEU A 39 -4.41 6.78 -7.39
C LEU A 39 -4.69 7.68 -6.20
N PHE A 40 -4.71 7.12 -5.02
CA PHE A 40 -4.96 7.87 -3.78
C PHE A 40 -3.84 7.56 -2.79
N PRO A 41 -2.66 8.15 -3.00
CA PRO A 41 -1.49 7.74 -2.21
C PRO A 41 -1.66 7.93 -0.70
N PHE A 42 -2.39 8.95 -0.28
CA PHE A 42 -2.63 9.15 1.15
C PHE A 42 -3.82 8.33 1.62
N ALA A 43 -4.98 8.57 1.01
CA ALA A 43 -6.21 7.90 1.41
C ALA A 43 -6.14 6.40 1.17
N GLY A 44 -5.56 6.01 0.03
CA GLY A 44 -5.39 4.60 -0.30
C GLY A 44 -4.52 3.88 0.71
N LEU A 45 -3.44 4.53 1.14
CA LEU A 45 -2.55 3.96 2.13
C LEU A 45 -3.27 3.71 3.46
N LEU A 46 -4.06 4.67 3.90
CA LEU A 46 -4.82 4.52 5.14
C LEU A 46 -5.82 3.39 5.05
N VAL A 47 -6.58 3.34 3.96
CA VAL A 47 -7.58 2.30 3.79
C VAL A 47 -6.92 0.94 3.68
N TRP A 48 -5.82 0.85 2.94
CA TRP A 48 -5.08 -0.40 2.81
C TRP A 48 -4.54 -0.86 4.16
N TYR A 49 -4.01 0.05 4.93
CA TYR A 49 -3.43 -0.30 6.23
C TYR A 49 -4.47 -0.93 7.15
N LEU A 50 -5.68 -0.42 7.09
CA LEU A 50 -6.75 -0.90 7.96
C LEU A 50 -7.46 -2.13 7.39
N LEU A 51 -7.67 -2.19 6.07
CA LEU A 51 -8.52 -3.19 5.46
C LEU A 51 -7.83 -4.02 4.39
N GLY A 52 -6.71 -3.57 3.87
CA GLY A 52 -6.08 -4.19 2.73
C GLY A 52 -5.25 -5.43 3.06
N PRO A 53 -4.94 -6.23 2.04
CA PRO A 53 -4.10 -7.40 2.23
C PRO A 53 -2.64 -7.00 2.49
N LYS A 54 -1.98 -7.76 3.36
CA LYS A 54 -0.59 -7.51 3.73
C LYS A 54 0.18 -8.81 3.67
N ALA A 55 1.48 -8.69 3.47
CA ALA A 55 2.35 -9.85 3.49
C ALA A 55 2.33 -10.48 4.89
N ARG A 56 2.45 -11.80 4.93
CA ARG A 56 2.48 -12.51 6.20
C ARG A 56 3.89 -12.66 6.71
N ILE A 57 4.50 -11.53 6.96
CA ILE A 57 5.79 -11.51 7.61
C ILE A 57 5.62 -10.71 8.89
N GLY A 58 6.39 -11.08 9.88
CA GLY A 58 6.12 -10.71 11.23
C GLY A 58 5.86 -9.25 11.53
N PHE A 59 6.27 -8.34 10.68
CA PHE A 59 6.10 -6.93 10.95
C PHE A 59 4.99 -6.28 10.13
N ALA A 60 4.34 -7.05 9.30
CA ALA A 60 3.27 -6.50 8.43
C ALA A 60 1.86 -6.68 9.05
#